data_a0f15480897efc54f7b1986dc99e67b9
#
_entry.id   a0f15480897efc54f7b1986dc99e67b9
#
_cell.length_a   1.000
_cell.length_b   1.000
_cell.length_c   1.000
_cell.angle_alpha   90.00
_cell.angle_beta   90.00
_cell.angle_gamma   90.00
#
_symmetry.space_group_name_H-M   'P 1'
#
loop_
_entity.id
_entity.type
_entity.pdbx_description
1 polymer ?
#
loop_
_entity_poly.entity_id
_entity_poly.type
_entity_poly.pdbx_seq_one_letter_code
_entity_poly.pdbx_strand_id
1 'polypeptide(L)'
;MARIVVDPITRIEGHLRIEAEINNGKITEAYSSGTMVRLIEEILRGRDPRDAWAYVGRVCGVCTTVHSLASIRAVEDALGITVPPNAELVRNLMFCTQNIHDHVVHFYHLHALDWVDVVSALKADPKKTSEIAQS
;
A
#
# COMPACT_ATOMS: atom_id res chain seq x y z
N MET A 1 -19.09 -19.74 -20.35
CA MET A 1 -18.68 -19.25 -19.01
C MET A 1 -17.19 -19.45 -18.88
N ALA A 2 -16.44 -18.38 -18.62
CA ALA A 2 -14.98 -18.43 -18.45
C ALA A 2 -14.63 -17.84 -17.09
N ARG A 3 -13.72 -18.49 -16.34
CA ARG A 3 -13.15 -17.99 -15.12
C ARG A 3 -11.77 -17.43 -15.42
N ILE A 4 -11.53 -16.19 -15.02
CA ILE A 4 -10.24 -15.53 -15.09
C ILE A 4 -9.72 -15.35 -13.69
N VAL A 5 -8.42 -15.64 -13.51
CA VAL A 5 -7.70 -15.45 -12.25
C VAL A 5 -6.46 -14.61 -12.54
N VAL A 6 -6.30 -13.52 -11.81
CA VAL A 6 -5.10 -12.70 -11.80
C VAL A 6 -4.49 -12.77 -10.41
N ASP A 7 -3.34 -13.43 -10.30
CA ASP A 7 -2.67 -13.71 -9.03
C ASP A 7 -1.15 -13.78 -9.24
N PRO A 8 -0.39 -12.84 -8.69
CA PRO A 8 -0.82 -11.64 -7.99
C PRO A 8 -1.21 -10.48 -8.94
N ILE A 9 -1.95 -9.52 -8.43
CA ILE A 9 -2.01 -8.17 -9.03
C ILE A 9 -0.65 -7.52 -8.85
N THR A 10 -0.10 -6.95 -9.92
CA THR A 10 1.22 -6.32 -9.91
C THR A 10 1.16 -4.81 -9.65
N ARG A 11 2.31 -4.19 -9.39
CA ARG A 11 2.47 -2.74 -9.14
C ARG A 11 1.80 -2.25 -7.86
N ILE A 12 1.59 -3.14 -6.90
CA ILE A 12 1.03 -2.83 -5.58
C ILE A 12 1.94 -3.40 -4.49
N GLU A 13 1.82 -2.85 -3.28
CA GLU A 13 2.39 -3.45 -2.08
C GLU A 13 1.41 -4.50 -1.51
N GLY A 14 1.95 -5.69 -1.20
CA GLY A 14 1.18 -6.81 -0.71
C GLY A 14 0.65 -7.73 -1.82
N HIS A 15 -0.08 -8.76 -1.43
CA HIS A 15 -0.62 -9.76 -2.35
C HIS A 15 -2.13 -9.62 -2.49
N LEU A 16 -2.55 -9.30 -3.69
CA LEU A 16 -3.96 -9.25 -4.08
C LEU A 16 -4.20 -10.25 -5.22
N ARG A 17 -5.21 -11.07 -5.06
CA ARG A 17 -5.75 -11.95 -6.08
C ARG A 17 -7.13 -11.49 -6.50
N ILE A 18 -7.38 -11.42 -7.79
CA ILE A 18 -8.69 -11.13 -8.37
C ILE A 18 -9.16 -12.33 -9.16
N GLU A 19 -10.39 -12.72 -8.95
CA GLU A 19 -11.08 -13.74 -9.73
C GLU A 19 -12.35 -13.14 -10.33
N ALA A 20 -12.64 -13.47 -11.58
CA ALA A 20 -13.85 -13.01 -12.24
C ALA A 20 -14.49 -14.15 -13.05
N GLU A 21 -15.80 -14.24 -13.00
CA GLU A 21 -16.58 -15.07 -13.90
C GLU A 21 -17.13 -14.23 -15.06
N ILE A 22 -16.90 -14.71 -16.28
CA ILE A 22 -17.32 -13.99 -17.50
C ILE A 22 -18.34 -14.85 -18.25
N ASN A 23 -19.48 -14.26 -18.51
CA ASN A 23 -20.52 -14.85 -19.36
C ASN A 23 -20.94 -13.87 -20.44
N ASN A 24 -20.87 -14.29 -21.71
CA ASN A 24 -21.21 -13.47 -22.87
C ASN A 24 -20.53 -12.08 -22.87
N GLY A 25 -19.22 -12.02 -22.50
CA GLY A 25 -18.45 -10.78 -22.48
C GLY A 25 -18.77 -9.85 -21.30
N LYS A 26 -19.56 -10.28 -20.33
CA LYS A 26 -19.87 -9.52 -19.11
C LYS A 26 -19.37 -10.26 -17.89
N ILE A 27 -18.82 -9.50 -16.94
CA ILE A 27 -18.48 -10.04 -15.62
C ILE A 27 -19.79 -10.26 -14.86
N THR A 28 -20.04 -11.51 -14.45
CA THR A 28 -21.21 -11.89 -13.67
C THR A 28 -20.89 -11.98 -12.20
N GLU A 29 -19.68 -12.39 -11.84
CA GLU A 29 -19.20 -12.46 -10.47
C GLU A 29 -17.73 -12.00 -10.40
N ALA A 30 -17.34 -11.36 -9.32
CA ALA A 30 -15.97 -10.95 -9.07
C ALA A 30 -15.63 -11.08 -7.59
N TYR A 31 -14.42 -11.58 -7.31
CA TYR A 31 -13.91 -11.77 -5.96
C TYR A 31 -12.51 -11.16 -5.84
N SER A 32 -12.24 -10.53 -4.71
CA SER A 32 -10.90 -10.08 -4.33
C SER A 32 -10.46 -10.78 -3.07
N SER A 33 -9.21 -11.22 -3.02
CA SER A 33 -8.63 -11.91 -1.87
C SER A 33 -7.27 -11.35 -1.54
N GLY A 34 -7.09 -10.88 -0.30
CA GLY A 34 -5.77 -10.64 0.26
C GLY A 34 -5.15 -11.97 0.68
N THR A 35 -4.00 -12.32 0.12
CA THR A 35 -3.35 -13.63 0.38
C THR A 35 -2.29 -13.55 1.47
N MET A 36 -1.98 -12.35 1.99
CA MET A 36 -1.10 -12.15 3.14
C MET A 36 -1.92 -12.05 4.42
N VAL A 37 -1.88 -13.09 5.25
CA VAL A 37 -2.59 -13.14 6.53
C VAL A 37 -1.64 -12.71 7.65
N ARG A 38 -2.00 -11.70 8.44
CA ARG A 38 -1.23 -11.19 9.58
C ARG A 38 -1.91 -11.42 10.92
N LEU A 39 -3.16 -11.88 10.92
CA LEU A 39 -3.97 -12.16 12.13
C LEU A 39 -4.06 -10.97 13.09
N ILE A 40 -4.12 -9.75 12.56
CA ILE A 40 -4.17 -8.52 13.38
C ILE A 40 -5.43 -8.51 14.24
N GLU A 41 -6.55 -8.97 13.73
CA GLU A 41 -7.81 -9.12 14.44
C GLU A 41 -7.69 -10.04 15.67
N GLU A 42 -6.89 -11.09 15.58
CA GLU A 42 -6.63 -11.99 16.72
C GLU A 42 -5.60 -11.40 17.69
N ILE A 43 -4.57 -10.73 17.17
CA ILE A 43 -3.56 -10.06 17.99
C ILE A 43 -4.18 -8.96 18.85
N LEU A 44 -5.17 -8.25 18.33
CA LEU A 44 -5.83 -7.15 19.05
C LEU A 44 -6.87 -7.62 20.06
N ARG A 45 -7.32 -8.86 19.98
CA ARG A 45 -8.33 -9.40 20.91
C ARG A 45 -7.87 -9.32 22.35
N GLY A 46 -8.66 -8.67 23.21
CA GLY A 46 -8.38 -8.50 24.64
C GLY A 46 -7.32 -7.45 24.97
N ARG A 47 -6.82 -6.70 23.97
CA ARG A 47 -5.89 -5.58 24.19
C ARG A 47 -6.63 -4.26 24.40
N ASP A 48 -5.96 -3.31 25.00
CA ASP A 48 -6.48 -1.94 25.10
C ASP A 48 -6.60 -1.35 23.68
N PRO A 49 -7.78 -0.85 23.28
CA PRO A 49 -7.96 -0.27 21.98
C PRO A 49 -7.06 0.95 21.71
N ARG A 50 -6.63 1.64 22.78
CA ARG A 50 -5.71 2.78 22.67
C ARG A 50 -4.31 2.40 22.19
N ASP A 51 -3.93 1.12 22.33
CA ASP A 51 -2.65 0.59 21.85
C ASP A 51 -2.75 -0.02 20.45
N ALA A 52 -3.95 -0.14 19.89
CA ALA A 52 -4.19 -0.81 18.61
C ALA A 52 -3.34 -0.24 17.46
N TRP A 53 -3.11 1.07 17.43
CA TRP A 53 -2.32 1.74 16.38
C TRP A 53 -0.89 1.20 16.27
N ALA A 54 -0.28 0.83 17.40
CA ALA A 54 1.09 0.31 17.44
C ALA A 54 1.19 -1.08 16.80
N TYR A 55 0.17 -1.91 16.94
CA TYR A 55 0.10 -3.23 16.31
C TYR A 55 -0.31 -3.14 14.85
N VAL A 56 -1.34 -2.36 14.55
CA VAL A 56 -1.89 -2.21 13.19
C VAL A 56 -0.86 -1.60 12.24
N GLY A 57 0.00 -0.71 12.72
CA GLY A 57 1.12 -0.19 11.94
C GLY A 57 2.09 -1.28 11.43
N ARG A 58 2.08 -2.47 12.02
CA ARG A 58 2.93 -3.60 11.58
C ARG A 58 2.32 -4.44 10.45
N VAL A 59 1.10 -4.12 10.04
CA VAL A 59 0.49 -4.76 8.86
C VAL A 59 1.32 -4.49 7.61
N CYS A 60 1.84 -3.26 7.46
CA CYS A 60 2.64 -2.86 6.32
C CYS A 60 3.80 -1.96 6.77
N GLY A 61 5.02 -2.30 6.36
CA GLY A 61 6.21 -1.50 6.64
C GLY A 61 6.37 -0.28 5.74
N VAL A 62 5.83 -0.32 4.52
CA VAL A 62 5.84 0.80 3.57
C VAL A 62 4.80 1.86 3.96
N CYS A 63 3.58 1.43 4.31
CA CYS A 63 2.46 2.32 4.61
C CYS A 63 2.08 2.35 6.11
N THR A 64 3.05 2.22 7.00
CA THR A 64 2.87 2.14 8.46
C THR A 64 2.01 3.27 9.02
N THR A 65 2.28 4.52 8.63
CA THR A 65 1.56 5.70 9.10
C THR A 65 0.08 5.66 8.74
N VAL A 66 -0.25 5.20 7.54
CA VAL A 66 -1.65 5.10 7.07
C VAL A 66 -2.44 4.13 7.95
N HIS A 67 -1.89 2.93 8.20
CA HIS A 67 -2.52 1.93 9.07
C HIS A 67 -2.69 2.44 10.49
N SER A 68 -1.65 3.07 11.06
CA SER A 68 -1.70 3.63 12.40
C SER A 68 -2.76 4.73 12.52
N LEU A 69 -2.83 5.66 11.57
CA LEU A 69 -3.84 6.72 11.56
C LEU A 69 -5.26 6.18 11.37
N ALA A 70 -5.44 5.18 10.51
CA ALA A 70 -6.75 4.53 10.35
C ALA A 70 -7.21 3.90 11.65
N SER A 71 -6.31 3.21 12.36
CA SER A 71 -6.61 2.62 13.67
C SER A 71 -6.96 3.67 14.73
N ILE A 72 -6.20 4.77 14.79
CA ILE A 72 -6.46 5.87 15.72
C ILE A 72 -7.86 6.46 15.46
N ARG A 73 -8.17 6.78 14.21
CA ARG A 73 -9.49 7.34 13.83
C ARG A 73 -10.64 6.40 14.16
N ALA A 74 -10.47 5.10 13.95
CA ALA A 74 -11.48 4.11 14.32
C ALA A 74 -11.74 4.07 15.83
N VAL A 75 -10.69 4.16 16.64
CA VAL A 75 -10.80 4.19 18.11
C VAL A 75 -11.40 5.51 18.60
N GLU A 76 -11.00 6.63 18.04
CA GLU A 76 -11.55 7.97 18.36
C GLU A 76 -13.05 8.04 18.06
N ASP A 77 -13.46 7.51 16.92
CA ASP A 77 -14.89 7.44 16.55
C ASP A 77 -15.67 6.56 17.54
N ALA A 78 -15.14 5.37 17.84
CA ALA A 78 -15.77 4.43 18.77
C ALA A 78 -15.90 4.99 20.20
N LEU A 79 -14.98 5.85 20.62
CA LEU A 79 -14.96 6.46 21.95
C LEU A 79 -15.58 7.86 21.99
N GLY A 80 -16.02 8.40 20.85
CA GLY A 80 -16.59 9.75 20.74
C GLY A 80 -15.58 10.86 21.05
N ILE A 81 -14.30 10.65 20.76
CA ILE A 81 -13.23 11.61 21.06
C ILE A 81 -13.22 12.74 20.01
N THR A 82 -13.28 13.97 20.47
CA THR A 82 -13.05 15.14 19.62
C THR A 82 -11.57 15.47 19.56
N VAL A 83 -10.98 15.41 18.38
CA VAL A 83 -9.56 15.68 18.17
C VAL A 83 -9.30 17.19 18.18
N PRO A 84 -8.30 17.69 18.94
CA PRO A 84 -7.92 19.09 18.90
C PRO A 84 -7.45 19.53 17.50
N PRO A 85 -7.78 20.76 17.04
CA PRO A 85 -7.45 21.22 15.69
C PRO A 85 -5.96 21.11 15.34
N ASN A 86 -5.07 21.44 16.26
CA ASN A 86 -3.63 21.33 16.04
C ASN A 86 -3.16 19.87 15.89
N ALA A 87 -3.76 18.93 16.60
CA ALA A 87 -3.46 17.52 16.42
C ALA A 87 -3.87 17.03 15.03
N GLU A 88 -5.03 17.47 14.53
CA GLU A 88 -5.47 17.15 13.18
C GLU A 88 -4.53 17.75 12.11
N LEU A 89 -4.05 18.97 12.30
CA LEU A 89 -3.05 19.57 11.39
C LEU A 89 -1.74 18.79 11.35
N VAL A 90 -1.24 18.37 12.51
CA VAL A 90 -0.01 17.55 12.59
C VAL A 90 -0.22 16.20 11.89
N ARG A 91 -1.36 15.55 12.11
CA ARG A 91 -1.70 14.29 11.43
C ARG A 91 -1.80 14.45 9.92
N ASN A 92 -2.37 15.56 9.45
CA ASN A 92 -2.45 15.86 8.03
C ASN A 92 -1.05 16.07 7.41
N LEU A 93 -0.13 16.73 8.12
CA LEU A 93 1.26 16.84 7.68
C LEU A 93 1.96 15.48 7.60
N MET A 94 1.78 14.64 8.60
CA MET A 94 2.31 13.27 8.58
C MET A 94 1.75 12.46 7.39
N PHE A 95 0.45 12.58 7.13
CA PHE A 95 -0.20 11.90 6.01
C PHE A 95 0.29 12.43 4.65
N CYS A 96 0.44 13.73 4.50
CA CYS A 96 1.00 14.33 3.28
C CYS A 96 2.44 13.86 3.02
N THR A 97 3.25 13.78 4.07
CA THR A 97 4.63 13.29 3.97
C THR A 97 4.65 11.82 3.54
N GLN A 98 3.80 10.99 4.16
CA GLN A 98 3.64 9.59 3.76
C GLN A 98 3.19 9.48 2.29
N ASN A 99 2.24 10.30 1.87
CA ASN A 99 1.74 10.29 0.49
C ASN A 99 2.84 10.61 -0.53
N ILE A 100 3.66 11.63 -0.26
CA ILE A 100 4.82 11.98 -1.11
C ILE A 100 5.80 10.80 -1.16
N HIS A 101 6.15 10.26 0.00
CA HIS A 101 7.02 9.09 0.11
C HIS A 101 6.49 7.91 -0.72
N ASP A 102 5.22 7.59 -0.60
CA ASP A 102 4.62 6.45 -1.28
C ASP A 102 4.59 6.62 -2.80
N HIS A 103 4.36 7.83 -3.30
CA HIS A 103 4.47 8.11 -4.73
C HIS A 103 5.89 7.91 -5.26
N VAL A 104 6.90 8.36 -4.53
CA VAL A 104 8.31 8.16 -4.90
C VAL A 104 8.68 6.67 -4.88
N VAL A 105 8.30 5.96 -3.81
CA VAL A 105 8.54 4.51 -3.69
C VAL A 105 7.81 3.75 -4.79
N HIS A 106 6.55 4.09 -5.07
CA HIS A 106 5.78 3.44 -6.13
C HIS A 106 6.44 3.62 -7.49
N PHE A 107 6.85 4.84 -7.83
CA PHE A 107 7.50 5.13 -9.11
C PHE A 107 8.79 4.32 -9.28
N TYR A 108 9.70 4.35 -8.29
CA TYR A 108 11.01 3.72 -8.42
C TYR A 108 11.02 2.21 -8.15
N HIS A 109 10.21 1.71 -7.24
CA HIS A 109 10.29 0.30 -6.81
C HIS A 109 9.19 -0.58 -7.42
N LEU A 110 8.02 -0.03 -7.69
CA LEU A 110 6.89 -0.81 -8.20
C LEU A 110 6.63 -0.58 -9.69
N HIS A 111 6.85 0.63 -10.20
CA HIS A 111 6.49 1.02 -11.56
C HIS A 111 7.70 1.18 -12.50
N ALA A 112 8.91 1.27 -11.97
CA ALA A 112 10.11 1.54 -12.77
C ALA A 112 10.32 0.55 -13.92
N LEU A 113 10.01 -0.73 -13.72
CA LEU A 113 10.15 -1.77 -14.74
C LEU A 113 9.24 -1.59 -15.96
N ASP A 114 8.22 -0.74 -15.88
CA ASP A 114 7.40 -0.39 -17.02
C ASP A 114 8.09 0.64 -17.94
N TRP A 115 9.11 1.32 -17.44
CA TRP A 115 9.84 2.38 -18.12
C TRP A 115 11.29 2.03 -18.46
N VAL A 116 11.88 1.10 -17.72
CA VAL A 116 13.30 0.74 -17.80
C VAL A 116 13.47 -0.69 -18.31
N ASP A 117 14.23 -0.84 -19.38
CA ASP A 117 14.74 -2.15 -19.80
C ASP A 117 16.06 -2.47 -19.07
N VAL A 118 15.97 -3.33 -18.05
CA VAL A 118 17.11 -3.72 -17.22
C VAL A 118 18.20 -4.42 -18.04
N VAL A 119 17.83 -5.18 -19.07
CA VAL A 119 18.79 -5.89 -19.92
C VAL A 119 19.61 -4.92 -20.76
N SER A 120 19.00 -3.88 -21.28
CA SER A 120 19.74 -2.83 -22.00
C SER A 120 20.59 -1.98 -21.07
N ALA A 121 20.15 -1.76 -19.82
CA ALA A 121 20.94 -1.06 -18.81
C ALA A 121 22.27 -1.75 -18.51
N LEU A 122 22.32 -3.10 -18.53
CA LEU A 122 23.56 -3.87 -18.37
C LEU A 122 24.58 -3.65 -19.50
N LYS A 123 24.13 -3.13 -20.64
CA LYS A 123 24.97 -2.83 -21.82
C LYS A 123 25.32 -1.33 -21.92
N ALA A 124 24.82 -0.51 -20.99
CA ALA A 124 25.06 0.94 -21.02
C ALA A 124 26.54 1.24 -20.78
N ASP A 125 27.07 2.25 -21.51
CA ASP A 125 28.39 2.77 -21.27
C ASP A 125 28.41 3.59 -19.96
N PRO A 126 29.17 3.17 -18.92
CA PRO A 126 29.17 3.86 -17.63
C PRO A 126 29.61 5.33 -17.73
N LYS A 127 30.56 5.64 -18.63
CA LYS A 127 31.09 6.98 -18.82
C LYS A 127 30.01 7.91 -19.41
N LYS A 128 29.37 7.44 -20.47
CA LYS A 128 28.27 8.19 -21.11
C LYS A 128 27.07 8.39 -20.21
N THR A 129 26.74 7.38 -19.41
CA THR A 129 25.67 7.46 -18.41
C THR A 129 26.01 8.49 -17.33
N SER A 130 27.26 8.53 -16.86
CA SER A 130 27.71 9.52 -15.89
C SER A 130 27.68 10.95 -16.45
N GLU A 131 28.05 11.15 -17.71
CA GLU A 131 27.98 12.44 -18.39
C GLU A 131 26.53 12.98 -18.46
N ILE A 132 25.57 12.10 -18.79
CA ILE A 132 24.14 12.46 -18.81
C ILE A 132 23.62 12.81 -17.40
N ALA A 133 24.05 12.10 -16.37
CA ALA A 133 23.63 12.35 -15.00
C ALA A 133 24.19 13.68 -14.42
N GLN A 134 25.22 14.24 -15.02
CA GLN A 134 25.87 15.51 -14.60
C GLN A 134 25.42 16.72 -15.40
N SER A 135 24.63 16.52 -16.46
CA SER A 135 24.07 17.59 -17.31
C SER A 135 22.74 18.09 -16.75
#